data_b5716d72f3457f7eb450a36cb8dcf386
#
_entry.id   b5716d72f3457f7eb450a36cb8dcf386
#
_cell.length_a   1.000
_cell.length_b   1.000
_cell.length_c   1.000
_cell.angle_alpha   90.00
_cell.angle_beta   90.00
_cell.angle_gamma   90.00
#
_symmetry.space_group_name_H-M   'P 1'
#
loop_
_entity.id
_entity.type
_entity.pdbx_description
1 polymer ?
#
loop_
_entity_poly.entity_id
_entity_poly.type
_entity_poly.pdbx_seq_one_letter_code
_entity_poly.pdbx_strand_id
1 'polypeptide(L)'
;MSVEFLWRIPVHGDGRRAHQLHTRGEWNQLNPAIQSPQRVAPQHEDQLFAYYDYVQQVAKAADIVGFHGALIPAFPHTEEPWVLASALARETKRLRLLIAIQPWFIHPAYASQMAASLQRLSHGRVEWNVISGGGGAQQRAYGDFIEHDQRYARTNEFLEFVKGYSHHAPFDYDGKFFHVEQGGLRYPMNQYDVPRLWLAGASDAALQVAGRHADIHLTWGEPVQQQKKVIEQAQAFFEQNAPDRKVKFGMRIDILARPTQEQAFQELKQMYETIAVD
;
A
#
# COMPACT_ATOMS: atom_id res chain seq x y z
N MET A 1 22.92 -7.63 -7.26
CA MET A 1 21.65 -7.12 -6.66
C MET A 1 20.52 -8.00 -7.17
N SER A 2 19.69 -8.53 -6.29
CA SER A 2 18.46 -9.23 -6.70
C SER A 2 17.33 -8.20 -6.82
N VAL A 3 16.55 -8.26 -7.90
CA VAL A 3 15.35 -7.48 -8.10
C VAL A 3 14.17 -8.27 -7.53
N GLU A 4 13.34 -7.62 -6.74
CA GLU A 4 12.11 -8.21 -6.22
C GLU A 4 10.92 -7.73 -7.07
N PHE A 5 10.07 -8.67 -7.47
CA PHE A 5 8.85 -8.40 -8.23
C PHE A 5 7.63 -8.62 -7.33
N LEU A 6 6.79 -7.60 -7.23
CA LEU A 6 5.53 -7.67 -6.52
C LEU A 6 4.38 -7.47 -7.51
N TRP A 7 3.35 -8.29 -7.39
CA TRP A 7 2.11 -8.08 -8.12
C TRP A 7 1.22 -7.08 -7.40
N ARG A 8 0.31 -6.42 -8.09
CA ARG A 8 -0.74 -5.64 -7.46
C ARG A 8 -2.05 -6.39 -7.53
N ILE A 9 -2.66 -6.66 -6.38
CA ILE A 9 -3.97 -7.31 -6.31
C ILE A 9 -5.02 -6.40 -6.95
N PRO A 10 -5.86 -6.91 -7.86
CA PRO A 10 -6.97 -6.15 -8.39
C PRO A 10 -8.05 -5.99 -7.32
N VAL A 11 -8.45 -4.75 -7.02
CA VAL A 11 -9.38 -4.45 -5.92
C VAL A 11 -10.56 -3.58 -6.38
N HIS A 12 -10.95 -3.68 -7.63
CA HIS A 12 -12.00 -2.86 -8.23
C HIS A 12 -13.36 -3.57 -8.37
N GLY A 13 -13.71 -4.42 -7.40
CA GLY A 13 -15.00 -5.09 -7.35
C GLY A 13 -15.13 -6.20 -8.41
N ASP A 14 -16.29 -6.44 -8.95
CA ASP A 14 -16.67 -7.55 -9.82
C ASP A 14 -15.94 -7.64 -11.18
N GLY A 15 -14.81 -7.01 -11.34
CA GLY A 15 -13.97 -7.07 -12.53
C GLY A 15 -14.43 -6.21 -13.70
N ARG A 16 -15.62 -5.63 -13.67
CA ARG A 16 -16.15 -4.83 -14.77
C ARG A 16 -15.38 -3.52 -15.02
N ARG A 17 -14.57 -3.09 -14.05
CA ARG A 17 -13.77 -1.86 -14.11
C ARG A 17 -12.27 -2.11 -14.27
N ALA A 18 -11.84 -3.34 -14.48
CA ALA A 18 -10.43 -3.67 -14.73
C ALA A 18 -9.85 -2.98 -15.99
N HIS A 19 -10.71 -2.44 -16.84
CA HIS A 19 -10.34 -1.75 -18.07
C HIS A 19 -10.25 -0.21 -17.93
N GLN A 20 -10.54 0.35 -16.76
CA GLN A 20 -10.38 1.79 -16.55
C GLN A 20 -8.93 2.11 -16.15
N LEU A 21 -8.22 2.80 -17.05
CA LEU A 21 -6.95 3.42 -16.72
C LEU A 21 -7.20 4.58 -15.76
N HIS A 22 -6.47 4.57 -14.63
CA HIS A 22 -6.44 5.72 -13.73
C HIS A 22 -5.23 6.55 -14.07
N THR A 23 -5.45 7.80 -14.46
CA THR A 23 -4.36 8.76 -14.60
C THR A 23 -3.86 9.22 -13.23
N ARG A 24 -2.62 9.73 -13.19
CA ARG A 24 -1.94 10.14 -11.94
C ARG A 24 -2.74 11.17 -11.12
N GLY A 25 -3.60 11.97 -11.77
CA GLY A 25 -4.45 12.99 -11.13
C GLY A 25 -5.78 12.48 -10.57
N GLU A 26 -6.29 11.35 -11.06
CA GLU A 26 -7.61 10.84 -10.69
C GLU A 26 -7.70 10.26 -9.27
N TRP A 27 -6.56 9.94 -8.67
CA TRP A 27 -6.48 9.43 -7.30
C TRP A 27 -7.03 10.39 -6.24
N ASN A 28 -7.09 11.68 -6.55
CA ASN A 28 -7.57 12.72 -5.65
C ASN A 28 -9.02 13.15 -5.93
N GLN A 29 -9.64 12.62 -6.97
CA GLN A 29 -11.01 12.93 -7.33
C GLN A 29 -11.93 11.74 -7.01
N LEU A 30 -13.06 12.03 -6.37
CA LEU A 30 -14.16 11.07 -6.29
C LEU A 30 -14.73 10.95 -7.73
N ASN A 31 -14.40 9.85 -8.40
CA ASN A 31 -14.94 9.61 -9.73
C ASN A 31 -16.47 9.59 -9.68
N PRO A 32 -17.18 10.48 -10.40
CA PRO A 32 -18.65 10.52 -10.41
C PRO A 32 -19.29 9.19 -10.85
N ALA A 33 -18.60 8.40 -11.66
CA ALA A 33 -19.06 7.07 -12.06
C ALA A 33 -19.08 6.06 -10.89
N ILE A 34 -18.36 6.34 -9.79
CA ILE A 34 -18.37 5.54 -8.56
C ILE A 34 -19.56 5.94 -7.66
N GLN A 35 -20.19 7.08 -7.92
CA GLN A 35 -21.28 7.61 -7.11
C GLN A 35 -22.64 6.93 -7.37
N SER A 36 -22.70 5.89 -8.19
CA SER A 36 -23.95 5.16 -8.36
C SER A 36 -24.24 4.36 -7.09
N PRO A 37 -25.25 4.75 -6.30
CA PRO A 37 -25.68 4.02 -5.14
C PRO A 37 -26.54 2.80 -5.50
N GLN A 38 -26.43 2.30 -6.72
CA GLN A 38 -27.11 1.07 -7.05
C GLN A 38 -26.52 -0.04 -6.19
N ARG A 39 -27.20 -0.31 -5.10
CA ARG A 39 -27.15 -1.63 -4.49
C ARG A 39 -27.60 -2.60 -5.57
N VAL A 40 -26.67 -3.09 -6.34
CA VAL A 40 -26.89 -4.27 -7.13
C VAL A 40 -27.01 -5.38 -6.09
N ALA A 41 -28.23 -5.74 -5.72
CA ALA A 41 -28.47 -7.00 -5.07
C ALA A 41 -27.74 -8.07 -5.88
N PRO A 42 -27.11 -9.07 -5.26
CA PRO A 42 -26.50 -10.18 -5.99
C PRO A 42 -27.55 -10.68 -6.98
N GLN A 43 -27.28 -10.44 -8.27
CA GLN A 43 -28.27 -10.69 -9.32
C GLN A 43 -28.53 -12.19 -9.51
N HIS A 44 -27.72 -13.05 -8.92
CA HIS A 44 -27.86 -14.50 -8.97
C HIS A 44 -27.37 -15.13 -7.67
N GLU A 45 -28.28 -15.66 -6.90
CA GLU A 45 -27.98 -16.55 -5.78
C GLU A 45 -27.20 -17.81 -6.22
N ASP A 46 -27.18 -18.08 -7.53
CA ASP A 46 -26.52 -19.25 -8.14
C ASP A 46 -25.07 -18.98 -8.62
N GLN A 47 -24.54 -17.79 -8.51
CA GLN A 47 -23.17 -17.53 -8.88
C GLN A 47 -22.22 -17.93 -7.73
N LEU A 48 -21.71 -19.14 -7.82
CA LEU A 48 -20.70 -19.69 -6.89
C LEU A 48 -19.34 -19.01 -6.98
N PHE A 49 -19.11 -18.17 -8.01
CA PHE A 49 -17.84 -17.45 -8.23
C PHE A 49 -17.99 -16.00 -7.82
N ALA A 50 -17.43 -15.65 -6.66
CA ALA A 50 -17.42 -14.30 -6.10
C ALA A 50 -16.14 -13.54 -6.50
N TYR A 51 -16.15 -12.22 -6.29
CA TYR A 51 -14.96 -11.38 -6.46
C TYR A 51 -13.74 -11.90 -5.68
N TYR A 52 -13.94 -12.40 -4.47
CA TYR A 52 -12.86 -12.97 -3.67
C TYR A 52 -12.22 -14.19 -4.35
N ASP A 53 -12.99 -15.04 -5.02
CA ASP A 53 -12.46 -16.21 -5.74
C ASP A 53 -11.51 -15.78 -6.87
N TYR A 54 -11.84 -14.69 -7.55
CA TYR A 54 -10.95 -14.10 -8.55
C TYR A 54 -9.64 -13.59 -7.94
N VAL A 55 -9.74 -12.81 -6.86
CA VAL A 55 -8.57 -12.28 -6.15
C VAL A 55 -7.69 -13.40 -5.59
N GLN A 56 -8.31 -14.44 -5.04
CA GLN A 56 -7.62 -15.65 -4.56
C GLN A 56 -6.84 -16.33 -5.68
N GLN A 57 -7.47 -16.50 -6.85
CA GLN A 57 -6.78 -17.10 -8.01
C GLN A 57 -5.58 -16.27 -8.47
N VAL A 58 -5.71 -14.95 -8.53
CA VAL A 58 -4.61 -14.04 -8.87
C VAL A 58 -3.46 -14.16 -7.86
N ALA A 59 -3.77 -14.17 -6.57
CA ALA A 59 -2.75 -14.30 -5.51
C ALA A 59 -2.04 -15.67 -5.57
N LYS A 60 -2.79 -16.76 -5.78
CA LYS A 60 -2.24 -18.12 -5.96
C LYS A 60 -1.34 -18.19 -7.20
N ALA A 61 -1.78 -17.62 -8.32
CA ALA A 61 -0.99 -17.57 -9.53
C ALA A 61 0.33 -16.82 -9.30
N ALA A 62 0.28 -15.65 -8.65
CA ALA A 62 1.48 -14.88 -8.31
C ALA A 62 2.44 -15.67 -7.40
N ASP A 63 1.92 -16.40 -6.40
CA ASP A 63 2.72 -17.24 -5.50
C ASP A 63 3.38 -18.40 -6.26
N ILE A 64 2.65 -19.05 -7.16
CA ILE A 64 3.13 -20.20 -7.94
C ILE A 64 4.23 -19.79 -8.93
N VAL A 65 4.03 -18.70 -9.66
CA VAL A 65 4.99 -18.24 -10.68
C VAL A 65 6.21 -17.52 -10.09
N GLY A 66 6.24 -17.31 -8.76
CA GLY A 66 7.42 -16.85 -8.05
C GLY A 66 7.52 -15.34 -7.86
N PHE A 67 6.41 -14.60 -7.88
CA PHE A 67 6.42 -13.23 -7.37
C PHE A 67 6.82 -13.21 -5.89
N HIS A 68 7.59 -12.21 -5.50
CA HIS A 68 8.09 -12.06 -4.14
C HIS A 68 7.00 -11.59 -3.16
N GLY A 69 6.00 -10.87 -3.67
CA GLY A 69 4.89 -10.37 -2.87
C GLY A 69 3.76 -9.82 -3.72
N ALA A 70 2.72 -9.37 -3.06
CA ALA A 70 1.60 -8.68 -3.68
C ALA A 70 1.20 -7.47 -2.88
N LEU A 71 1.04 -6.33 -3.56
CA LEU A 71 0.48 -5.11 -2.99
C LEU A 71 -1.04 -5.23 -2.93
N ILE A 72 -1.58 -5.02 -1.75
CA ILE A 72 -3.01 -4.93 -1.47
C ILE A 72 -3.33 -3.46 -1.20
N PRO A 73 -3.88 -2.74 -2.19
CA PRO A 73 -4.12 -1.31 -2.07
C PRO A 73 -5.38 -1.00 -1.23
N ALA A 74 -5.47 0.24 -0.73
CA ALA A 74 -6.60 0.75 0.03
C ALA A 74 -7.25 1.93 -0.68
N PHE A 75 -8.56 1.84 -0.94
CA PHE A 75 -9.39 2.92 -1.47
C PHE A 75 -10.79 2.83 -0.85
N PRO A 76 -11.56 3.94 -0.82
CA PRO A 76 -12.90 3.96 -0.23
C PRO A 76 -13.90 2.97 -0.83
N HIS A 77 -13.65 2.52 -2.04
CA HIS A 77 -14.55 1.66 -2.82
C HIS A 77 -13.97 0.26 -3.07
N THR A 78 -12.95 -0.12 -2.33
CA THR A 78 -12.32 -1.45 -2.43
C THR A 78 -12.49 -2.22 -1.13
N GLU A 79 -12.18 -3.51 -1.19
CA GLU A 79 -12.10 -4.32 0.02
C GLU A 79 -11.05 -3.76 0.98
N GLU A 80 -11.31 -3.87 2.26
CA GLU A 80 -10.39 -3.42 3.31
C GLU A 80 -9.12 -4.27 3.27
N PRO A 81 -7.92 -3.66 3.19
CA PRO A 81 -6.68 -4.39 2.89
C PRO A 81 -6.25 -5.39 3.97
N TRP A 82 -6.52 -5.17 5.24
CA TRP A 82 -6.18 -6.12 6.29
C TRP A 82 -7.07 -7.35 6.27
N VAL A 83 -8.36 -7.16 6.01
CA VAL A 83 -9.33 -8.26 5.87
C VAL A 83 -8.95 -9.13 4.68
N LEU A 84 -8.67 -8.51 3.54
CA LEU A 84 -8.26 -9.22 2.33
C LEU A 84 -6.92 -9.93 2.52
N ALA A 85 -5.92 -9.27 3.12
CA ALA A 85 -4.63 -9.86 3.42
C ALA A 85 -4.75 -11.09 4.34
N SER A 86 -5.61 -11.02 5.35
CA SER A 86 -5.84 -12.13 6.26
C SER A 86 -6.39 -13.37 5.55
N ALA A 87 -7.34 -13.18 4.62
CA ALA A 87 -7.85 -14.24 3.78
C ALA A 87 -6.76 -14.81 2.86
N LEU A 88 -6.01 -13.95 2.15
CA LEU A 88 -4.96 -14.36 1.23
C LEU A 88 -3.75 -15.01 1.93
N ALA A 89 -3.50 -14.69 3.19
CA ALA A 89 -2.45 -15.34 3.99
C ALA A 89 -2.65 -16.85 4.12
N ARG A 90 -3.89 -17.32 4.12
CA ARG A 90 -4.23 -18.75 4.19
C ARG A 90 -4.11 -19.44 2.83
N GLU A 91 -4.33 -18.71 1.76
CA GLU A 91 -4.38 -19.22 0.40
C GLU A 91 -3.00 -19.29 -0.28
N THR A 92 -2.03 -18.54 0.23
CA THR A 92 -0.66 -18.45 -0.32
C THR A 92 0.36 -19.00 0.67
N LYS A 93 1.55 -19.37 0.19
CA LYS A 93 2.60 -19.99 1.01
C LYS A 93 3.84 -19.12 1.16
N ARG A 94 4.27 -18.45 0.09
CA ARG A 94 5.52 -17.67 0.03
C ARG A 94 5.29 -16.20 -0.23
N LEU A 95 4.17 -15.88 -0.89
CA LEU A 95 3.84 -14.52 -1.30
C LEU A 95 3.79 -13.58 -0.09
N ARG A 96 4.63 -12.55 -0.07
CA ARG A 96 4.57 -11.50 0.93
C ARG A 96 3.35 -10.61 0.69
N LEU A 97 2.74 -10.16 1.73
CA LEU A 97 1.51 -9.36 1.72
C LEU A 97 1.88 -7.91 2.06
N LEU A 98 2.05 -7.10 1.02
CA LEU A 98 2.32 -5.67 1.16
C LEU A 98 0.99 -4.93 1.33
N ILE A 99 0.61 -4.68 2.57
CA ILE A 99 -0.69 -4.12 2.96
C ILE A 99 -0.60 -2.60 2.94
N ALA A 100 -1.51 -1.94 2.23
CA ALA A 100 -1.66 -0.51 2.33
C ALA A 100 -2.22 -0.13 3.70
N ILE A 101 -1.46 0.66 4.45
CA ILE A 101 -1.83 1.15 5.77
C ILE A 101 -1.90 2.66 5.78
N GLN A 102 -2.91 3.18 6.44
CA GLN A 102 -3.20 4.61 6.49
C GLN A 102 -3.20 5.07 7.95
N PRO A 103 -2.16 5.78 8.42
CA PRO A 103 -1.97 6.17 9.81
C PRO A 103 -3.09 7.02 10.44
N TRP A 104 -4.02 7.53 9.64
CA TRP A 104 -5.14 8.35 10.14
C TRP A 104 -6.41 7.55 10.47
N PHE A 105 -6.47 6.27 10.08
CA PHE A 105 -7.66 5.45 10.35
C PHE A 105 -7.55 4.62 11.62
N ILE A 106 -6.34 4.35 12.06
CA ILE A 106 -6.09 3.34 13.07
C ILE A 106 -5.10 3.86 14.12
N HIS A 107 -5.39 3.59 15.38
CA HIS A 107 -4.44 3.85 16.46
C HIS A 107 -3.21 2.93 16.32
N PRO A 108 -1.96 3.44 16.49
CA PRO A 108 -0.74 2.66 16.27
C PRO A 108 -0.61 1.43 17.18
N ALA A 109 -1.13 1.45 18.40
CA ALA A 109 -1.16 0.28 19.27
C ALA A 109 -2.00 -0.85 18.68
N TYR A 110 -3.18 -0.51 18.13
CA TYR A 110 -4.05 -1.50 17.49
C TYR A 110 -3.47 -2.00 16.16
N ALA A 111 -2.87 -1.12 15.38
CA ALA A 111 -2.14 -1.49 14.16
C ALA A 111 -0.99 -2.47 14.46
N SER A 112 -0.24 -2.23 15.54
CA SER A 112 0.82 -3.13 16.00
C SER A 112 0.28 -4.51 16.37
N GLN A 113 -0.86 -4.57 17.07
CA GLN A 113 -1.51 -5.83 17.43
C GLN A 113 -2.01 -6.59 16.19
N MET A 114 -2.63 -5.90 15.23
CA MET A 114 -3.08 -6.51 13.97
C MET A 114 -1.90 -7.05 13.17
N ALA A 115 -0.81 -6.27 13.06
CA ALA A 115 0.41 -6.70 12.39
C ALA A 115 1.01 -7.94 13.03
N ALA A 116 1.17 -7.93 14.36
CA ALA A 116 1.69 -9.07 15.11
C ALA A 116 0.85 -10.33 14.91
N SER A 117 -0.48 -10.20 14.92
CA SER A 117 -1.40 -11.31 14.66
C SER A 117 -1.21 -11.87 13.26
N LEU A 118 -1.19 -11.00 12.25
CA LEU A 118 -1.08 -11.45 10.87
C LEU A 118 0.32 -11.95 10.52
N GLN A 119 1.39 -11.38 11.11
CA GLN A 119 2.75 -11.93 11.02
C GLN A 119 2.81 -13.38 11.53
N ARG A 120 2.18 -13.66 12.66
CA ARG A 120 2.12 -15.02 13.19
C ARG A 120 1.32 -15.96 12.30
N LEU A 121 0.14 -15.54 11.81
CA LEU A 121 -0.71 -16.32 10.92
C LEU A 121 -0.09 -16.58 9.54
N SER A 122 0.73 -15.65 9.08
CA SER A 122 1.39 -15.70 7.77
C SER A 122 2.84 -16.21 7.81
N HIS A 123 3.39 -16.50 8.99
CA HIS A 123 4.80 -16.84 9.18
C HIS A 123 5.77 -15.75 8.68
N GLY A 124 5.53 -14.49 9.09
CA GLY A 124 6.44 -13.39 8.82
C GLY A 124 6.33 -12.76 7.43
N ARG A 125 5.20 -12.91 6.74
CA ARG A 125 5.03 -12.44 5.35
C ARG A 125 4.37 -11.09 5.19
N VAL A 126 4.09 -10.35 6.27
CA VAL A 126 3.46 -9.04 6.20
C VAL A 126 4.49 -7.96 5.96
N GLU A 127 4.19 -7.05 5.04
CA GLU A 127 4.89 -5.79 4.82
C GLU A 127 3.87 -4.64 4.76
N TRP A 128 4.30 -3.43 5.05
CA TRP A 128 3.43 -2.27 5.06
C TRP A 128 3.77 -1.26 3.97
N ASN A 129 2.79 -0.94 3.14
CA ASN A 129 2.82 0.23 2.27
C ASN A 129 2.16 1.39 3.01
N VAL A 130 2.95 2.25 3.62
CA VAL A 130 2.49 3.36 4.47
C VAL A 130 2.08 4.54 3.61
N ILE A 131 0.81 4.94 3.73
CA ILE A 131 0.20 6.01 2.95
C ILE A 131 -0.12 7.17 3.87
N SER A 132 0.65 8.25 3.80
CA SER A 132 0.42 9.47 4.60
C SER A 132 -0.78 10.29 4.12
N GLY A 133 -1.32 9.97 2.96
CA GLY A 133 -2.45 10.63 2.33
C GLY A 133 -2.05 11.75 1.38
N GLY A 134 -2.72 11.80 0.22
CA GLY A 134 -2.51 12.83 -0.81
C GLY A 134 -3.24 14.15 -0.53
N GLY A 135 -4.07 14.19 0.49
CA GLY A 135 -5.04 15.27 0.65
C GLY A 135 -6.23 15.13 -0.29
N GLY A 136 -7.10 15.84 -0.56
CA GLY A 136 -8.15 15.72 -1.56
C GLY A 136 -9.43 15.05 -1.04
N ALA A 137 -10.32 14.77 -1.99
CA ALA A 137 -11.69 14.34 -1.68
C ALA A 137 -11.75 12.99 -0.96
N GLN A 138 -10.92 12.05 -1.33
CA GLN A 138 -10.90 10.72 -0.72
C GLN A 138 -10.54 10.77 0.76
N GLN A 139 -9.51 11.54 1.11
CA GLN A 139 -9.09 11.67 2.50
C GLN A 139 -10.15 12.37 3.34
N ARG A 140 -10.76 13.45 2.82
CA ARG A 140 -11.87 14.15 3.47
C ARG A 140 -13.12 13.26 3.61
N ALA A 141 -13.38 12.38 2.65
CA ALA A 141 -14.49 11.42 2.73
C ALA A 141 -14.34 10.44 3.91
N TYR A 142 -13.12 10.22 4.37
CA TYR A 142 -12.82 9.43 5.57
C TYR A 142 -12.69 10.29 6.85
N GLY A 143 -13.00 11.57 6.79
CA GLY A 143 -12.98 12.47 7.96
C GLY A 143 -11.60 13.01 8.32
N ASP A 144 -10.60 12.90 7.46
CA ASP A 144 -9.28 13.47 7.71
C ASP A 144 -9.06 14.77 6.93
N PHE A 145 -8.90 15.87 7.67
CA PHE A 145 -8.85 17.24 7.14
C PHE A 145 -7.52 17.94 7.43
N ILE A 146 -6.54 17.25 8.01
CA ILE A 146 -5.28 17.90 8.39
C ILE A 146 -4.39 18.19 7.18
N GLU A 147 -3.60 19.24 7.30
CA GLU A 147 -2.74 19.76 6.26
C GLU A 147 -1.56 18.80 5.95
N HIS A 148 -0.95 19.01 4.77
CA HIS A 148 0.09 18.15 4.21
C HIS A 148 1.20 17.82 5.22
N ASP A 149 1.86 18.81 5.76
CA ASP A 149 3.03 18.58 6.63
C ASP A 149 2.63 17.94 7.97
N GLN A 150 1.43 18.26 8.47
CA GLN A 150 0.89 17.63 9.67
C GLN A 150 0.56 16.14 9.44
N ARG A 151 0.18 15.74 8.21
CA ARG A 151 -0.01 14.34 7.88
C ARG A 151 1.29 13.55 7.95
N TYR A 152 2.39 14.12 7.45
CA TYR A 152 3.70 13.50 7.56
C TYR A 152 4.25 13.50 8.98
N ALA A 153 3.99 14.56 9.76
CA ALA A 153 4.31 14.59 11.18
C ALA A 153 3.58 13.48 11.95
N ARG A 154 2.29 13.28 11.68
CA ARG A 154 1.50 12.18 12.25
C ARG A 154 2.01 10.82 11.81
N THR A 155 2.37 10.67 10.55
CA THR A 155 2.95 9.40 10.04
C THR A 155 4.28 9.10 10.71
N ASN A 156 5.14 10.11 10.88
CA ASN A 156 6.40 9.95 11.60
C ASN A 156 6.17 9.45 13.03
N GLU A 157 5.30 10.11 13.76
CA GLU A 157 4.96 9.74 15.14
C GLU A 157 4.31 8.35 15.23
N PHE A 158 3.42 8.02 14.28
CA PHE A 158 2.83 6.69 14.17
C PHE A 158 3.90 5.60 14.05
N LEU A 159 4.90 5.80 13.20
CA LEU A 159 5.96 4.82 12.96
C LEU A 159 6.95 4.73 14.13
N GLU A 160 7.24 5.85 14.79
CA GLU A 160 8.02 5.85 16.04
C GLU A 160 7.31 5.06 17.14
N PHE A 161 6.01 5.35 17.33
CA PHE A 161 5.16 4.65 18.28
C PHE A 161 5.13 3.15 18.02
N VAL A 162 4.85 2.74 16.77
CA VAL A 162 4.78 1.31 16.38
C VAL A 162 6.08 0.58 16.70
N LYS A 163 7.23 1.18 16.41
CA LYS A 163 8.55 0.60 16.74
C LYS A 163 8.73 0.43 18.25
N GLY A 164 8.44 1.47 19.02
CA GLY A 164 8.54 1.39 20.48
C GLY A 164 7.58 0.37 21.08
N TYR A 165 6.31 0.42 20.68
CA TYR A 165 5.24 -0.45 21.17
C TYR A 165 5.48 -1.94 20.86
N SER A 166 6.13 -2.22 19.74
CA SER A 166 6.41 -3.60 19.32
C SER A 166 7.60 -4.21 20.05
N HIS A 167 8.56 -3.39 20.51
CA HIS A 167 9.80 -3.88 21.10
C HIS A 167 9.89 -3.73 22.63
N HIS A 168 9.07 -2.85 23.21
CA HIS A 168 9.12 -2.55 24.62
C HIS A 168 7.77 -2.81 25.31
N ALA A 169 7.81 -3.47 26.47
CA ALA A 169 6.66 -3.62 27.36
C ALA A 169 7.15 -3.67 28.81
N PRO A 170 6.70 -2.77 29.70
CA PRO A 170 5.74 -1.70 29.42
C PRO A 170 6.31 -0.61 28.51
N PHE A 171 5.45 0.06 27.76
CA PHE A 171 5.78 1.16 26.88
C PHE A 171 4.85 2.34 27.15
N ASP A 172 5.44 3.46 27.51
CA ASP A 172 4.74 4.74 27.69
C ASP A 172 5.14 5.67 26.55
N TYR A 173 4.19 6.40 26.00
CA TYR A 173 4.40 7.34 24.92
C TYR A 173 3.45 8.53 25.06
N ASP A 174 4.00 9.73 25.00
CA ASP A 174 3.25 10.99 25.07
C ASP A 174 3.65 11.89 23.90
N GLY A 175 2.98 11.69 22.75
CA GLY A 175 3.20 12.42 21.52
C GLY A 175 2.16 13.49 21.25
N LYS A 176 2.30 14.15 20.12
CA LYS A 176 1.34 15.14 19.65
C LYS A 176 0.02 14.52 19.17
N PHE A 177 0.09 13.36 18.56
CA PHE A 177 -1.04 12.69 17.91
C PHE A 177 -1.46 11.42 18.65
N PHE A 178 -0.54 10.78 19.37
CA PHE A 178 -0.80 9.51 20.03
C PHE A 178 -0.28 9.51 21.46
N HIS A 179 -1.03 8.84 22.33
CA HIS A 179 -0.67 8.67 23.73
C HIS A 179 -0.95 7.24 24.16
N VAL A 180 -0.08 6.67 24.99
CA VAL A 180 -0.31 5.37 25.63
C VAL A 180 0.45 5.27 26.94
N GLU A 181 -0.15 4.62 27.93
CA GLU A 181 0.45 4.29 29.23
C GLU A 181 0.49 2.78 29.42
N GLN A 182 1.62 2.28 29.90
CA GLN A 182 1.85 0.86 30.25
C GLN A 182 1.51 -0.12 29.11
N GLY A 183 1.60 0.32 27.85
CA GLY A 183 1.34 -0.48 26.66
C GLY A 183 2.46 -1.44 26.30
N GLY A 184 2.53 -1.80 25.02
CA GLY A 184 3.56 -2.66 24.45
C GLY A 184 3.10 -4.09 24.20
N LEU A 185 3.60 -4.67 23.10
CA LEU A 185 3.36 -6.07 22.77
C LEU A 185 4.18 -7.00 23.68
N ARG A 186 3.51 -8.04 24.18
CA ARG A 186 4.12 -9.08 25.01
C ARG A 186 4.09 -10.42 24.30
N TYR A 187 4.93 -11.35 24.72
CA TYR A 187 4.92 -12.71 24.22
C TYR A 187 3.51 -13.33 24.30
N PRO A 188 3.02 -13.99 23.26
CA PRO A 188 3.70 -14.35 22.02
C PRO A 188 3.58 -13.33 20.86
N MET A 189 3.02 -12.13 21.09
CA MET A 189 2.72 -11.17 20.04
C MET A 189 3.96 -10.43 19.53
N ASN A 190 5.03 -10.34 20.32
CA ASN A 190 6.30 -9.71 19.96
C ASN A 190 7.33 -10.67 19.34
N GLN A 191 6.89 -11.80 18.78
CA GLN A 191 7.79 -12.78 18.15
C GLN A 191 8.38 -12.33 16.81
N TYR A 192 7.71 -11.41 16.15
CA TYR A 192 8.13 -10.86 14.86
C TYR A 192 8.42 -9.38 15.02
N ASP A 193 9.37 -8.90 14.24
CA ASP A 193 9.65 -7.47 14.11
C ASP A 193 8.48 -6.71 13.45
N VAL A 194 8.56 -5.38 13.54
CA VAL A 194 7.70 -4.49 12.74
C VAL A 194 7.78 -4.90 11.27
N PRO A 195 6.65 -4.97 10.56
CA PRO A 195 6.65 -5.26 9.13
C PRO A 195 7.60 -4.34 8.36
N ARG A 196 8.25 -4.85 7.32
CA ARG A 196 9.09 -4.05 6.43
C ARG A 196 8.29 -2.90 5.84
N LEU A 197 8.83 -1.69 5.91
CA LEU A 197 8.12 -0.45 5.63
C LEU A 197 8.45 0.08 4.23
N TRP A 198 7.41 0.28 3.44
CA TRP A 198 7.46 0.89 2.13
C TRP A 198 6.78 2.26 2.21
N LEU A 199 7.47 3.33 1.81
CA LEU A 199 6.93 4.67 1.78
C LEU A 199 7.12 5.31 0.42
N ALA A 200 6.13 6.07 -0.02
CA ALA A 200 6.18 6.87 -1.23
C ALA A 200 6.07 8.36 -0.90
N GLY A 201 6.49 9.19 -1.84
CA GLY A 201 6.37 10.65 -1.77
C GLY A 201 7.66 11.35 -2.16
N ALA A 202 7.52 12.52 -2.78
CA ALA A 202 8.65 13.29 -3.32
C ALA A 202 8.85 14.65 -2.63
N SER A 203 7.95 15.03 -1.69
CA SER A 203 8.15 16.25 -0.90
C SER A 203 9.22 16.05 0.17
N ASP A 204 9.84 17.13 0.63
CA ASP A 204 10.84 17.06 1.70
C ASP A 204 10.29 16.38 2.95
N ALA A 205 9.05 16.69 3.35
CA ALA A 205 8.39 16.04 4.47
C ALA A 205 8.25 14.51 4.25
N ALA A 206 7.93 14.08 3.02
CA ALA A 206 7.85 12.66 2.67
C ALA A 206 9.23 11.99 2.72
N LEU A 207 10.25 12.63 2.17
CA LEU A 207 11.62 12.13 2.17
C LEU A 207 12.21 12.06 3.58
N GLN A 208 11.88 13.02 4.47
CA GLN A 208 12.29 12.96 5.87
C GLN A 208 11.72 11.73 6.58
N VAL A 209 10.43 11.47 6.42
CA VAL A 209 9.79 10.28 7.02
C VAL A 209 10.34 8.99 6.40
N ALA A 210 10.53 8.97 5.07
CA ALA A 210 11.10 7.82 4.38
C ALA A 210 12.54 7.54 4.82
N GLY A 211 13.41 8.54 4.87
CA GLY A 211 14.79 8.39 5.34
C GLY A 211 14.87 7.85 6.75
N ARG A 212 13.98 8.30 7.65
CA ARG A 212 13.95 7.90 9.05
C ARG A 212 13.38 6.50 9.27
N HIS A 213 12.39 6.08 8.48
CA HIS A 213 11.62 4.87 8.78
C HIS A 213 11.58 3.83 7.68
N ALA A 214 11.63 4.21 6.39
CA ALA A 214 11.44 3.27 5.29
C ALA A 214 12.59 2.28 5.13
N ASP A 215 12.25 1.04 4.79
CA ASP A 215 13.19 0.06 4.25
C ASP A 215 13.25 0.18 2.72
N ILE A 216 12.12 0.58 2.12
CA ILE A 216 12.01 0.80 0.68
C ILE A 216 11.27 2.12 0.43
N HIS A 217 11.90 2.99 -0.36
CA HIS A 217 11.27 4.19 -0.89
C HIS A 217 10.67 3.90 -2.27
N LEU A 218 9.36 4.11 -2.40
CA LEU A 218 8.62 3.86 -3.63
C LEU A 218 8.55 5.09 -4.50
N THR A 219 8.82 4.91 -5.79
CA THR A 219 8.62 5.92 -6.82
C THR A 219 7.60 5.45 -7.86
N TRP A 220 7.01 6.38 -8.57
CA TRP A 220 6.26 6.08 -9.78
C TRP A 220 7.22 5.75 -10.92
N GLY A 221 6.78 4.89 -11.84
CA GLY A 221 7.52 4.63 -13.07
C GLY A 221 7.55 5.89 -13.95
N GLU A 222 8.75 6.32 -14.27
CA GLU A 222 9.03 7.44 -15.16
C GLU A 222 9.93 6.94 -16.30
N PRO A 223 10.08 7.68 -17.40
CA PRO A 223 11.11 7.38 -18.40
C PRO A 223 12.48 7.23 -17.74
N VAL A 224 13.31 6.32 -18.23
CA VAL A 224 14.57 5.88 -17.58
C VAL A 224 15.44 7.03 -17.09
N GLN A 225 15.62 8.07 -17.90
CA GLN A 225 16.45 9.22 -17.54
C GLN A 225 15.83 10.07 -16.41
N GLN A 226 14.49 10.18 -16.40
CA GLN A 226 13.77 10.87 -15.34
C GLN A 226 13.78 10.05 -14.06
N GLN A 227 13.56 8.74 -14.17
CA GLN A 227 13.61 7.81 -13.04
C GLN A 227 14.98 7.87 -12.33
N LYS A 228 16.06 7.91 -13.11
CA LYS A 228 17.41 8.05 -12.58
C LYS A 228 17.54 9.32 -11.73
N LYS A 229 17.10 10.47 -12.24
CA LYS A 229 17.13 11.74 -11.52
C LYS A 229 16.33 11.69 -10.21
N VAL A 230 15.13 11.12 -10.25
CA VAL A 230 14.27 10.99 -9.05
C VAL A 230 14.97 10.15 -7.97
N ILE A 231 15.60 9.04 -8.36
CA ILE A 231 16.33 8.17 -7.42
C ILE A 231 17.56 8.89 -6.88
N GLU A 232 18.36 9.55 -7.73
CA GLU A 232 19.56 10.27 -7.32
C GLU A 232 19.24 11.42 -6.34
N GLN A 233 18.15 12.16 -6.58
CA GLN A 233 17.69 13.22 -5.67
C GLN A 233 17.28 12.67 -4.30
N ALA A 234 16.46 11.61 -4.29
CA ALA A 234 16.04 10.99 -3.04
C ALA A 234 17.22 10.36 -2.30
N GLN A 235 18.15 9.73 -3.01
CA GLN A 235 19.36 9.15 -2.42
C GLN A 235 20.23 10.22 -1.77
N ALA A 236 20.50 11.33 -2.47
CA ALA A 236 21.27 12.45 -1.93
C ALA A 236 20.60 13.02 -0.67
N PHE A 237 19.27 13.12 -0.66
CA PHE A 237 18.53 13.55 0.52
C PHE A 237 18.72 12.59 1.70
N PHE A 238 18.66 11.28 1.47
CA PHE A 238 18.85 10.28 2.52
C PHE A 238 20.29 10.28 3.05
N GLU A 239 21.28 10.39 2.18
CA GLU A 239 22.69 10.48 2.57
C GLU A 239 22.97 11.69 3.47
N GLN A 240 22.29 12.81 3.20
CA GLN A 240 22.43 14.02 4.01
C GLN A 240 21.66 13.95 5.34
N ASN A 241 20.44 13.39 5.35
CA ASN A 241 19.51 13.51 6.49
C ASN A 241 19.33 12.22 7.29
N ALA A 242 19.79 11.08 6.79
CA ALA A 242 19.72 9.77 7.43
C ALA A 242 20.93 8.88 7.05
N PRO A 243 22.18 9.33 7.27
CA PRO A 243 23.39 8.68 6.75
C PRO A 243 23.59 7.25 7.25
N ASP A 244 23.08 6.92 8.42
CA ASP A 244 23.22 5.60 9.03
C ASP A 244 22.22 4.57 8.50
N ARG A 245 21.32 4.99 7.60
CA ARG A 245 20.29 4.12 7.03
C ARG A 245 20.52 3.82 5.56
N LYS A 246 20.21 2.58 5.18
CA LYS A 246 20.23 2.14 3.78
C LYS A 246 18.81 1.92 3.30
N VAL A 247 18.21 2.94 2.68
CA VAL A 247 16.89 2.86 2.07
C VAL A 247 17.03 2.29 0.66
N LYS A 248 16.31 1.20 0.37
CA LYS A 248 16.22 0.64 -0.98
C LYS A 248 15.19 1.41 -1.79
N PHE A 249 15.26 1.28 -3.11
CA PHE A 249 14.28 1.87 -4.03
C PHE A 249 13.38 0.81 -4.63
N GLY A 250 12.10 1.12 -4.72
CA GLY A 250 11.10 0.39 -5.46
C GLY A 250 10.43 1.30 -6.48
N MET A 251 9.94 0.72 -7.56
CA MET A 251 9.24 1.46 -8.61
C MET A 251 7.92 0.77 -8.92
N ARG A 252 6.84 1.55 -9.01
CA ARG A 252 5.57 1.07 -9.53
C ARG A 252 5.51 1.33 -11.03
N ILE A 253 5.24 0.27 -11.79
CA ILE A 253 5.00 0.33 -13.23
C ILE A 253 3.72 -0.44 -13.57
N ASP A 254 3.03 -0.01 -14.62
CA ASP A 254 1.95 -0.77 -15.23
C ASP A 254 2.52 -1.50 -16.46
N ILE A 255 2.18 -2.77 -16.62
CA ILE A 255 2.69 -3.63 -17.68
C ILE A 255 1.51 -4.20 -18.47
N LEU A 256 1.53 -3.98 -19.77
CA LEU A 256 0.61 -4.61 -20.72
C LEU A 256 1.38 -5.65 -21.53
N ALA A 257 1.15 -6.93 -21.23
CA ALA A 257 1.77 -8.04 -21.95
C ALA A 257 0.77 -8.66 -22.93
N ARG A 258 1.16 -8.77 -24.21
CA ARG A 258 0.39 -9.43 -25.27
C ARG A 258 1.32 -10.30 -26.11
N PRO A 259 0.79 -11.26 -26.87
CA PRO A 259 1.60 -12.13 -27.73
C PRO A 259 2.50 -11.38 -28.71
N THR A 260 2.05 -10.22 -29.21
CA THR A 260 2.85 -9.35 -30.08
C THR A 260 2.84 -7.91 -29.60
N GLN A 261 3.88 -7.16 -29.98
CA GLN A 261 3.99 -5.74 -29.68
C GLN A 261 2.86 -4.93 -30.32
N GLU A 262 2.45 -5.28 -31.53
CA GLU A 262 1.35 -4.62 -32.25
C GLU A 262 0.03 -4.76 -31.48
N GLN A 263 -0.27 -5.94 -30.95
CA GLN A 263 -1.46 -6.16 -30.13
C GLN A 263 -1.42 -5.34 -28.84
N ALA A 264 -0.28 -5.26 -28.18
CA ALA A 264 -0.10 -4.46 -26.99
C ALA A 264 -0.34 -2.97 -27.28
N PHE A 265 0.23 -2.43 -28.37
CA PHE A 265 0.04 -1.04 -28.75
C PHE A 265 -1.38 -0.73 -29.23
N GLN A 266 -2.02 -1.62 -29.97
CA GLN A 266 -3.42 -1.44 -30.37
C GLN A 266 -4.34 -1.37 -29.17
N GLU A 267 -4.18 -2.27 -28.20
CA GLU A 267 -4.98 -2.25 -26.99
C GLU A 267 -4.69 -1.01 -26.13
N LEU A 268 -3.43 -0.65 -25.96
CA LEU A 268 -3.03 0.57 -25.25
C LEU A 268 -3.69 1.80 -25.90
N LYS A 269 -3.67 1.90 -27.22
CA LYS A 269 -4.33 2.99 -27.97
C LYS A 269 -5.83 3.03 -27.69
N GLN A 270 -6.53 1.89 -27.74
CA GLN A 270 -7.95 1.81 -27.42
C GLN A 270 -8.26 2.22 -25.99
N MET A 271 -7.41 1.83 -25.02
CA MET A 271 -7.56 2.23 -23.63
C MET A 271 -7.42 3.76 -23.46
N TYR A 272 -6.49 4.40 -24.18
CA TYR A 272 -6.31 5.86 -24.12
C TYR A 272 -7.36 6.64 -24.90
N GLU A 273 -7.94 6.10 -25.96
CA GLU A 273 -9.02 6.73 -26.72
C GLU A 273 -10.31 6.91 -25.89
N THR A 274 -10.46 6.13 -24.81
CA THR A 274 -11.61 6.24 -23.88
C THR A 274 -11.36 7.22 -22.74
N ILE A 275 -10.16 7.77 -22.62
CA ILE A 275 -9.83 8.79 -21.63
C ILE A 275 -10.10 10.15 -22.26
N ALA A 276 -11.09 10.89 -21.73
CA ALA A 276 -11.27 12.28 -22.11
C ALA A 276 -10.02 13.06 -21.69
N VAL A 277 -9.36 13.64 -22.66
CA VAL A 277 -8.28 14.60 -22.40
C VAL A 277 -8.98 15.96 -22.24
N ASP A 278 -9.22 16.36 -21.00
CA ASP A 278 -9.62 17.72 -20.65
C ASP A 278 -8.40 18.64 -20.62
#